data_1c179844a9de8f2e371574e3734f204e
#
_entry.id   1c179844a9de8f2e371574e3734f204e
#
_cell.length_a   1.000
_cell.length_b   1.000
_cell.length_c   1.000
_cell.angle_alpha   90.00
_cell.angle_beta   90.00
_cell.angle_gamma   90.00
#
_symmetry.space_group_name_H-M   'P 1'
#
loop_
_entity.id
_entity.type
_entity.pdbx_description
1 polymer ?
#
loop_
_entity_poly.entity_id
_entity_poly.type
_entity_poly.pdbx_seq_one_letter_code
_entity_poly.pdbx_strand_id
1 'polypeptide(L)'
;MKRNAYEESTIKKVAKLLRHLKRNCNTREPEEVKLYIANKTCGNGHKENLVEAYAIYIRSEGLTWNQPFYERYDKKRRAPKEELIDFLINNARIEMKLKLSISKDLGQRPIELTWLKIQDIDLSTGIVSITGAKHTVGREGKLKPKTLELLKIYITVKKLNSTSRIYNGKSENLSADYRHYRNRVAEEYNMPELKQIQLYDFRRFKASKEYHLSGKLLYVKQLLGHKDTRTTERYISLYDEQNITWIPVIAETDEEIKKCIQDDCILVCQANGKTFFKKPA
;
A
#
# COMPACT_ATOMS: atom_id res chain seq x y z
N MET A 1 -13.69 -19.75 -16.76
CA MET A 1 -12.91 -19.02 -15.73
C MET A 1 -12.99 -19.68 -14.35
N LYS A 2 -14.15 -19.94 -13.76
CA LYS A 2 -14.21 -20.63 -12.44
C LYS A 2 -13.49 -21.99 -12.45
N ARG A 3 -13.70 -22.81 -13.49
CA ARG A 3 -13.00 -24.12 -13.67
C ARG A 3 -11.47 -24.01 -13.76
N ASN A 4 -10.93 -22.82 -14.12
CA ASN A 4 -9.50 -22.56 -14.24
C ASN A 4 -8.96 -21.77 -13.03
N ALA A 5 -9.61 -21.84 -11.88
CA ALA A 5 -9.23 -21.25 -10.60
C ALA A 5 -8.92 -19.74 -10.62
N TYR A 6 -9.56 -18.97 -11.52
CA TYR A 6 -9.44 -17.51 -11.48
C TYR A 6 -10.12 -16.95 -10.23
N GLU A 7 -9.47 -15.98 -9.59
CA GLU A 7 -10.05 -15.25 -8.46
C GLU A 7 -11.37 -14.57 -8.85
N GLU A 8 -12.32 -14.51 -7.94
CA GLU A 8 -13.65 -13.93 -8.17
C GLU A 8 -13.58 -12.46 -8.62
N SER A 9 -12.62 -11.70 -8.09
CA SER A 9 -12.35 -10.31 -8.49
C SER A 9 -11.96 -10.21 -9.97
N THR A 10 -11.14 -11.13 -10.46
CA THR A 10 -10.73 -11.22 -11.87
C THR A 10 -11.91 -11.58 -12.75
N ILE A 11 -12.74 -12.56 -12.32
CA ILE A 11 -13.95 -12.96 -13.06
C ILE A 11 -14.90 -11.77 -13.20
N LYS A 12 -15.17 -11.03 -12.12
CA LYS A 12 -16.00 -9.82 -12.13
C LYS A 12 -15.46 -8.74 -13.05
N LYS A 13 -14.13 -8.49 -13.02
CA LYS A 13 -13.46 -7.54 -13.91
C LYS A 13 -13.66 -7.92 -15.37
N VAL A 14 -13.33 -9.15 -15.73
CA VAL A 14 -13.45 -9.64 -17.11
C VAL A 14 -14.90 -9.58 -17.59
N ALA A 15 -15.85 -10.04 -16.79
CA ALA A 15 -17.27 -9.97 -17.12
C ALA A 15 -17.77 -8.54 -17.35
N LYS A 16 -17.27 -7.56 -16.57
CA LYS A 16 -17.59 -6.15 -16.76
C LYS A 16 -17.05 -5.62 -18.10
N LEU A 17 -15.81 -5.96 -18.41
CA LEU A 17 -15.16 -5.52 -19.65
C LEU A 17 -15.80 -6.17 -20.88
N LEU A 18 -16.15 -7.44 -20.83
CA LEU A 18 -16.85 -8.13 -21.91
C LEU A 18 -18.26 -7.57 -22.14
N ARG A 19 -19.01 -7.25 -21.06
CA ARG A 19 -20.30 -6.57 -21.19
C ARG A 19 -20.16 -5.20 -21.85
N HIS A 20 -19.06 -4.49 -21.54
CA HIS A 20 -18.76 -3.22 -22.18
C HIS A 20 -18.50 -3.39 -23.70
N LEU A 21 -17.68 -4.37 -24.09
CA LEU A 21 -17.43 -4.68 -25.52
C LEU A 21 -18.72 -5.07 -26.23
N LYS A 22 -19.51 -6.01 -25.69
CA LYS A 22 -20.79 -6.46 -26.29
C LYS A 22 -21.80 -5.34 -26.52
N ARG A 23 -21.73 -4.24 -25.77
CA ARG A 23 -22.61 -3.07 -25.95
C ARG A 23 -22.15 -2.11 -27.05
N ASN A 24 -20.89 -2.19 -27.43
CA ASN A 24 -20.27 -1.17 -28.29
C ASN A 24 -19.73 -1.72 -29.62
N CYS A 25 -19.58 -3.03 -29.76
CA CYS A 25 -19.11 -3.67 -30.99
C CYS A 25 -19.60 -5.12 -31.08
N ASN A 26 -19.55 -5.68 -32.27
CA ASN A 26 -19.83 -7.10 -32.49
C ASN A 26 -18.65 -7.97 -31.98
N THR A 27 -18.85 -8.62 -30.84
CA THR A 27 -17.80 -9.45 -30.25
C THR A 27 -17.55 -10.78 -30.97
N ARG A 28 -18.30 -11.09 -32.03
CA ARG A 28 -18.04 -12.24 -32.89
C ARG A 28 -17.00 -11.93 -34.00
N GLU A 29 -16.78 -10.66 -34.27
CA GLU A 29 -15.85 -10.16 -35.28
C GLU A 29 -14.59 -9.57 -34.63
N PRO A 30 -13.47 -10.32 -34.55
CA PRO A 30 -12.26 -9.86 -33.87
C PRO A 30 -11.69 -8.54 -34.39
N GLU A 31 -11.80 -8.27 -35.70
CA GLU A 31 -11.29 -7.03 -36.30
C GLU A 31 -12.14 -5.82 -35.90
N GLU A 32 -13.45 -5.98 -35.74
CA GLU A 32 -14.31 -4.91 -35.24
C GLU A 32 -13.99 -4.57 -33.79
N VAL A 33 -13.70 -5.59 -32.94
CA VAL A 33 -13.26 -5.39 -31.56
C VAL A 33 -11.91 -4.67 -31.51
N LYS A 34 -10.94 -5.02 -32.39
CA LYS A 34 -9.66 -4.30 -32.49
C LYS A 34 -9.86 -2.84 -32.83
N LEU A 35 -10.66 -2.57 -33.85
CA LEU A 35 -10.95 -1.21 -34.30
C LEU A 35 -11.62 -0.39 -33.20
N TYR A 36 -12.59 -0.97 -32.50
CA TYR A 36 -13.22 -0.34 -31.35
C TYR A 36 -12.23 0.01 -30.25
N ILE A 37 -11.35 -0.93 -29.86
CA ILE A 37 -10.33 -0.70 -28.81
C ILE A 37 -9.32 0.36 -29.28
N ALA A 38 -8.89 0.32 -30.54
CA ALA A 38 -7.94 1.27 -31.10
C ALA A 38 -8.49 2.71 -31.02
N ASN A 39 -9.74 2.92 -31.44
CA ASN A 39 -10.38 4.22 -31.51
C ASN A 39 -10.88 4.73 -30.14
N LYS A 40 -10.87 3.88 -29.10
CA LYS A 40 -11.35 4.28 -27.80
C LYS A 40 -10.44 5.33 -27.15
N THR A 41 -11.00 6.47 -26.77
CA THR A 41 -10.28 7.53 -26.05
C THR A 41 -10.08 7.16 -24.59
N CYS A 42 -9.01 6.43 -24.29
CA CYS A 42 -8.63 6.03 -22.93
C CYS A 42 -7.14 5.65 -22.87
N GLY A 43 -6.58 5.59 -21.68
CA GLY A 43 -5.17 5.19 -21.49
C GLY A 43 -4.91 3.74 -21.91
N ASN A 44 -3.69 3.47 -22.41
CA ASN A 44 -3.26 2.16 -22.91
C ASN A 44 -3.48 1.03 -21.89
N GLY A 45 -3.30 1.27 -20.59
CA GLY A 45 -3.59 0.26 -19.57
C GLY A 45 -5.06 -0.19 -19.52
N HIS A 46 -6.02 0.67 -19.94
CA HIS A 46 -7.41 0.25 -20.08
C HIS A 46 -7.64 -0.52 -21.38
N LYS A 47 -7.00 -0.10 -22.48
CA LYS A 47 -7.03 -0.83 -23.75
C LYS A 47 -6.49 -2.25 -23.56
N GLU A 48 -5.36 -2.42 -22.92
CA GLU A 48 -4.78 -3.73 -22.57
C GLU A 48 -5.76 -4.59 -21.75
N ASN A 49 -6.44 -4.02 -20.75
CA ASN A 49 -7.43 -4.78 -19.99
C ASN A 49 -8.62 -5.26 -20.86
N LEU A 50 -9.01 -4.49 -21.89
CA LEU A 50 -10.04 -4.91 -22.86
C LEU A 50 -9.53 -6.04 -23.74
N VAL A 51 -8.27 -5.94 -24.23
CA VAL A 51 -7.60 -7.00 -25.00
C VAL A 51 -7.51 -8.29 -24.21
N GLU A 52 -7.01 -8.24 -22.96
CA GLU A 52 -6.92 -9.41 -22.06
C GLU A 52 -8.31 -10.06 -21.84
N ALA A 53 -9.32 -9.24 -21.59
CA ALA A 53 -10.68 -9.74 -21.36
C ALA A 53 -11.23 -10.42 -22.62
N TYR A 54 -11.04 -9.81 -23.78
CA TYR A 54 -11.49 -10.36 -25.05
C TYR A 54 -10.72 -11.63 -25.43
N ALA A 55 -9.40 -11.70 -25.17
CA ALA A 55 -8.58 -12.88 -25.38
C ALA A 55 -9.08 -14.11 -24.59
N ILE A 56 -9.55 -13.88 -23.35
CA ILE A 56 -10.18 -14.94 -22.55
C ILE A 56 -11.49 -15.41 -23.18
N TYR A 57 -12.29 -14.48 -23.71
CA TYR A 57 -13.55 -14.81 -24.37
C TYR A 57 -13.32 -15.61 -25.66
N ILE A 58 -12.49 -15.12 -26.57
CA ILE A 58 -12.17 -15.78 -27.85
C ILE A 58 -11.61 -17.19 -27.63
N ARG A 59 -10.72 -17.36 -26.66
CA ARG A 59 -10.19 -18.68 -26.30
C ARG A 59 -11.30 -19.63 -25.79
N SER A 60 -12.30 -19.11 -25.09
CA SER A 60 -13.43 -19.94 -24.64
C SER A 60 -14.35 -20.38 -25.78
N GLU A 61 -14.38 -19.64 -26.88
CA GLU A 61 -15.11 -20.00 -28.12
C GLU A 61 -14.28 -20.91 -29.05
N GLY A 62 -13.05 -21.30 -28.66
CA GLY A 62 -12.16 -22.12 -29.48
C GLY A 62 -11.53 -21.37 -30.65
N LEU A 63 -11.60 -20.06 -30.64
CA LEU A 63 -11.06 -19.18 -31.69
C LEU A 63 -9.72 -18.57 -31.29
N THR A 64 -8.95 -18.21 -32.29
CA THR A 64 -7.68 -17.45 -32.15
C THR A 64 -7.81 -16.08 -32.76
N TRP A 65 -7.08 -15.12 -32.24
CA TRP A 65 -6.98 -13.79 -32.81
C TRP A 65 -5.58 -13.20 -32.61
N ASN A 66 -5.15 -12.36 -33.52
CA ASN A 66 -3.91 -11.62 -33.38
C ASN A 66 -4.15 -10.43 -32.43
N GLN A 67 -3.66 -10.57 -31.18
CA GLN A 67 -3.91 -9.59 -30.13
C GLN A 67 -3.13 -8.30 -30.38
N PRO A 68 -3.76 -7.13 -30.38
CA PRO A 68 -3.03 -5.87 -30.40
C PRO A 68 -2.30 -5.65 -29.07
N PHE A 69 -1.13 -5.05 -29.13
CA PHE A 69 -0.33 -4.67 -27.98
C PHE A 69 -0.39 -3.15 -27.77
N TYR A 70 -0.69 -2.74 -26.54
CA TYR A 70 -0.69 -1.33 -26.14
C TYR A 70 0.34 -1.11 -25.04
N GLU A 71 1.46 -0.47 -25.37
CA GLU A 71 2.50 -0.19 -24.40
C GLU A 71 1.98 0.68 -23.26
N ARG A 72 2.28 0.27 -22.02
CA ARG A 72 1.88 1.01 -20.82
C ARG A 72 3.01 1.95 -20.40
N TYR A 73 2.72 3.22 -20.41
CA TYR A 73 3.62 4.23 -19.87
C TYR A 73 3.19 4.57 -18.43
N ASP A 74 3.85 3.96 -17.46
CA ASP A 74 3.56 4.19 -16.05
C ASP A 74 4.43 5.33 -15.51
N LYS A 75 3.82 6.47 -15.19
CA LYS A 75 4.50 7.51 -14.44
C LYS A 75 4.75 7.02 -13.01
N LYS A 76 6.02 7.01 -12.59
CA LYS A 76 6.39 6.64 -11.22
C LYS A 76 5.72 7.60 -10.24
N ARG A 77 4.93 7.06 -9.33
CA ARG A 77 4.22 7.84 -8.33
C ARG A 77 5.11 8.01 -7.11
N ARG A 78 5.33 9.25 -6.67
CA ARG A 78 6.11 9.55 -5.47
C ARG A 78 5.35 9.12 -4.21
N ALA A 79 6.10 8.77 -3.17
CA ALA A 79 5.55 8.61 -1.83
C ALA A 79 5.11 10.00 -1.31
N PRO A 80 4.00 10.08 -0.58
CA PRO A 80 3.59 11.34 0.04
C PRO A 80 4.56 11.73 1.16
N LYS A 81 4.63 13.02 1.47
CA LYS A 81 5.37 13.53 2.61
C LYS A 81 4.75 13.04 3.92
N GLU A 82 5.58 12.80 4.93
CA GLU A 82 5.12 12.27 6.22
C GLU A 82 4.17 13.24 6.92
N GLU A 83 4.45 14.54 6.86
CA GLU A 83 3.61 15.59 7.47
C GLU A 83 2.18 15.55 6.93
N LEU A 84 2.00 15.31 5.63
CA LEU A 84 0.66 15.22 5.03
C LEU A 84 -0.09 13.95 5.47
N ILE A 85 0.63 12.85 5.65
CA ILE A 85 0.07 11.61 6.22
C ILE A 85 -0.36 11.84 7.67
N ASP A 86 0.51 12.46 8.48
CA ASP A 86 0.23 12.75 9.88
C ASP A 86 -0.89 13.76 10.04
N PHE A 87 -0.96 14.75 9.17
CA PHE A 87 -2.07 15.69 9.13
C PHE A 87 -3.41 14.95 8.90
N LEU A 88 -3.46 14.04 7.92
CA LEU A 88 -4.64 13.20 7.70
C LEU A 88 -4.96 12.30 8.91
N ILE A 89 -3.97 11.72 9.57
CA ILE A 89 -4.20 10.88 10.76
C ILE A 89 -4.74 11.72 11.92
N ASN A 90 -4.15 12.89 12.16
CA ASN A 90 -4.48 13.72 13.33
C ASN A 90 -5.89 14.31 13.24
N ASN A 91 -6.36 14.66 12.05
CA ASN A 91 -7.70 15.21 11.82
C ASN A 91 -8.80 14.15 11.66
N ALA A 92 -8.44 12.85 11.76
CA ALA A 92 -9.41 11.77 11.60
C ALA A 92 -10.13 11.44 12.91
N ARG A 93 -11.42 11.06 12.80
CA ARG A 93 -12.16 10.42 13.88
C ARG A 93 -11.52 9.06 14.22
N ILE A 94 -11.71 8.59 15.43
CA ILE A 94 -11.04 7.41 16.00
C ILE A 94 -11.01 6.20 15.05
N GLU A 95 -12.11 5.90 14.36
CA GLU A 95 -12.18 4.75 13.44
C GLU A 95 -11.28 4.90 12.22
N MET A 96 -11.28 6.08 11.58
CA MET A 96 -10.42 6.35 10.44
C MET A 96 -8.97 6.56 10.90
N LYS A 97 -8.76 7.25 12.02
CA LYS A 97 -7.45 7.45 12.64
C LYS A 97 -6.72 6.12 12.86
N LEU A 98 -7.40 5.15 13.47
CA LEU A 98 -6.84 3.82 13.71
C LEU A 98 -6.43 3.11 12.40
N LYS A 99 -7.33 3.11 11.40
CA LYS A 99 -7.06 2.48 10.09
C LYS A 99 -5.85 3.10 9.39
N LEU A 100 -5.75 4.42 9.42
CA LEU A 100 -4.64 5.16 8.81
C LEU A 100 -3.33 4.96 9.59
N SER A 101 -3.38 4.96 10.94
CA SER A 101 -2.21 4.70 11.78
C SER A 101 -1.66 3.29 11.56
N ILE A 102 -2.52 2.27 11.54
CA ILE A 102 -2.14 0.90 11.21
C ILE A 102 -1.54 0.85 9.79
N SER A 103 -2.13 1.55 8.83
CA SER A 103 -1.62 1.60 7.44
C SER A 103 -0.26 2.27 7.35
N LYS A 104 -0.01 3.32 8.15
CA LYS A 104 1.29 4.00 8.23
C LYS A 104 2.36 3.08 8.84
N ASP A 105 2.02 2.38 9.92
CA ASP A 105 2.97 1.53 10.64
C ASP A 105 3.35 0.26 9.86
N LEU A 106 2.36 -0.43 9.31
CA LEU A 106 2.55 -1.75 8.71
C LEU A 106 2.74 -1.73 7.18
N GLY A 107 2.32 -0.67 6.50
CA GLY A 107 2.38 -0.60 5.04
C GLY A 107 1.59 -1.70 4.32
N GLN A 108 0.56 -2.27 4.98
CA GLN A 108 -0.26 -3.33 4.38
C GLN A 108 -1.15 -2.79 3.26
N ARG A 109 -1.64 -3.70 2.41
CA ARG A 109 -2.62 -3.35 1.38
C ARG A 109 -3.98 -3.06 2.01
N PRO A 110 -4.82 -2.18 1.42
CA PRO A 110 -6.18 -1.94 1.92
C PRO A 110 -7.00 -3.21 2.13
N ILE A 111 -6.87 -4.20 1.26
CA ILE A 111 -7.56 -5.49 1.40
C ILE A 111 -7.05 -6.31 2.60
N GLU A 112 -5.74 -6.28 2.87
CA GLU A 112 -5.14 -6.97 4.03
C GLU A 112 -5.65 -6.36 5.35
N LEU A 113 -5.85 -5.03 5.39
CA LEU A 113 -6.46 -4.36 6.54
C LEU A 113 -7.90 -4.83 6.79
N THR A 114 -8.68 -5.11 5.74
CA THR A 114 -10.06 -5.60 5.90
C THR A 114 -10.13 -7.05 6.42
N TRP A 115 -9.04 -7.79 6.32
CA TRP A 115 -8.97 -9.16 6.85
C TRP A 115 -8.46 -9.21 8.28
N LEU A 116 -7.75 -8.17 8.73
CA LEU A 116 -7.10 -8.10 10.03
C LEU A 116 -8.13 -8.18 11.17
N LYS A 117 -7.96 -9.18 12.03
CA LYS A 117 -8.75 -9.41 13.25
C LYS A 117 -7.95 -9.02 14.48
N ILE A 118 -8.65 -8.83 15.60
CA ILE A 118 -8.01 -8.54 16.89
C ILE A 118 -7.07 -9.68 17.31
N GLN A 119 -7.45 -10.94 17.08
CA GLN A 119 -6.62 -12.11 17.39
C GLN A 119 -5.30 -12.18 16.62
N ASP A 120 -5.18 -11.47 15.50
CA ASP A 120 -3.96 -11.42 14.69
C ASP A 120 -2.93 -10.43 15.27
N ILE A 121 -3.28 -9.76 16.38
CA ILE A 121 -2.48 -8.71 17.01
C ILE A 121 -2.17 -9.10 18.45
N ASP A 122 -0.90 -9.22 18.77
CA ASP A 122 -0.47 -9.32 20.16
C ASP A 122 -0.57 -7.93 20.82
N LEU A 123 -1.54 -7.77 21.70
CA LEU A 123 -1.80 -6.49 22.39
C LEU A 123 -0.77 -6.14 23.46
N SER A 124 0.14 -7.05 23.80
CA SER A 124 1.25 -6.78 24.73
C SER A 124 2.48 -6.22 24.02
N THR A 125 2.85 -6.81 22.88
CA THR A 125 4.06 -6.46 22.12
C THR A 125 3.80 -5.56 20.93
N GLY A 126 2.55 -5.49 20.42
CA GLY A 126 2.16 -4.81 19.22
C GLY A 126 2.53 -5.55 17.92
N ILE A 127 2.97 -6.81 18.02
CA ILE A 127 3.24 -7.65 16.85
C ILE A 127 1.93 -8.04 16.17
N VAL A 128 1.92 -7.95 14.83
CA VAL A 128 0.75 -8.22 13.98
C VAL A 128 1.11 -9.25 12.94
N SER A 129 0.36 -10.34 12.89
CA SER A 129 0.41 -11.33 11.81
C SER A 129 -0.49 -10.90 10.64
N ILE A 130 0.11 -10.65 9.48
CA ILE A 130 -0.59 -10.14 8.31
C ILE A 130 -0.74 -11.24 7.27
N THR A 131 -1.96 -11.61 6.96
CA THR A 131 -2.27 -12.54 5.86
C THR A 131 -2.02 -11.85 4.52
N GLY A 132 -1.13 -12.44 3.70
CA GLY A 132 -0.79 -11.87 2.39
C GLY A 132 -1.91 -11.98 1.37
N ALA A 133 -2.20 -10.90 0.64
CA ALA A 133 -3.15 -10.85 -0.45
C ALA A 133 -2.47 -10.92 -1.82
N LYS A 134 -3.18 -11.39 -2.85
CA LYS A 134 -2.73 -11.32 -4.26
C LYS A 134 -1.33 -11.91 -4.47
N HIS A 135 -1.15 -13.16 -4.08
CA HIS A 135 0.11 -13.91 -4.23
C HIS A 135 1.31 -13.35 -3.44
N THR A 136 1.08 -12.51 -2.41
CA THR A 136 2.14 -12.14 -1.46
C THR A 136 2.27 -13.16 -0.34
N VAL A 137 3.44 -13.13 0.30
CA VAL A 137 3.73 -13.97 1.47
C VAL A 137 3.10 -13.32 2.70
N GLY A 138 2.56 -14.13 3.61
CA GLY A 138 2.21 -13.71 4.96
C GLY A 138 3.46 -13.16 5.66
N ARG A 139 3.29 -12.21 6.55
CA ARG A 139 4.39 -11.54 7.23
C ARG A 139 3.96 -11.01 8.59
N GLU A 140 4.93 -10.70 9.39
CA GLU A 140 4.74 -9.97 10.64
C GLU A 140 5.10 -8.49 10.47
N GLY A 141 4.48 -7.66 11.29
CA GLY A 141 4.79 -6.25 11.43
C GLY A 141 4.60 -5.83 12.88
N LYS A 142 5.06 -4.64 13.23
CA LYS A 142 4.93 -4.11 14.59
C LYS A 142 4.25 -2.77 14.58
N LEU A 143 3.21 -2.61 15.38
CA LEU A 143 2.55 -1.33 15.61
C LEU A 143 3.43 -0.44 16.50
N LYS A 144 3.43 0.85 16.21
CA LYS A 144 4.03 1.83 17.12
C LYS A 144 3.21 1.93 18.41
N PRO A 145 3.84 2.29 19.56
CA PRO A 145 3.15 2.37 20.85
C PRO A 145 1.86 3.20 20.79
N LYS A 146 1.88 4.38 20.16
CA LYS A 146 0.71 5.25 19.99
C LYS A 146 -0.44 4.58 19.23
N THR A 147 -0.13 3.78 18.20
CA THR A 147 -1.14 3.05 17.42
C THR A 147 -1.71 1.89 18.23
N LEU A 148 -0.87 1.21 19.02
CA LEU A 148 -1.30 0.12 19.89
C LEU A 148 -2.22 0.63 21.00
N GLU A 149 -1.91 1.75 21.62
CA GLU A 149 -2.79 2.39 22.62
C GLU A 149 -4.13 2.80 22.00
N LEU A 150 -4.09 3.44 20.82
CA LEU A 150 -5.31 3.81 20.08
C LEU A 150 -6.17 2.56 19.77
N LEU A 151 -5.54 1.45 19.40
CA LEU A 151 -6.23 0.19 19.17
C LEU A 151 -6.89 -0.35 20.44
N LYS A 152 -6.20 -0.34 21.59
CA LYS A 152 -6.76 -0.78 22.87
C LYS A 152 -7.98 0.05 23.25
N ILE A 153 -7.91 1.37 23.12
CA ILE A 153 -9.05 2.28 23.33
C ILE A 153 -10.19 1.90 22.39
N TYR A 154 -9.90 1.70 21.10
CA TYR A 154 -10.91 1.37 20.11
C TYR A 154 -11.62 0.03 20.41
N ILE A 155 -10.86 -1.01 20.82
CA ILE A 155 -11.40 -2.31 21.23
C ILE A 155 -12.40 -2.13 22.39
N THR A 156 -12.02 -1.35 23.40
CA THR A 156 -12.86 -1.09 24.58
C THR A 156 -14.14 -0.34 24.20
N VAL A 157 -14.00 0.76 23.45
CA VAL A 157 -15.12 1.62 23.05
C VAL A 157 -16.13 0.86 22.17
N LYS A 158 -15.64 0.02 21.25
CA LYS A 158 -16.48 -0.74 20.32
C LYS A 158 -16.86 -2.13 20.86
N LYS A 159 -16.40 -2.50 22.05
CA LYS A 159 -16.62 -3.82 22.68
C LYS A 159 -16.27 -4.97 21.73
N LEU A 160 -15.11 -4.87 21.06
CA LEU A 160 -14.65 -5.86 20.10
C LEU A 160 -14.11 -7.10 20.83
N ASN A 161 -14.34 -8.28 20.24
CA ASN A 161 -13.77 -9.55 20.70
C ASN A 161 -12.59 -9.98 19.80
N SER A 162 -11.94 -11.08 20.14
CA SER A 162 -10.78 -11.61 19.42
C SER A 162 -11.05 -11.87 17.93
N THR A 163 -12.23 -12.32 17.57
CA THR A 163 -12.61 -12.63 16.17
C THR A 163 -13.10 -11.42 15.38
N SER A 164 -13.31 -10.29 16.06
CA SER A 164 -13.75 -9.04 15.42
C SER A 164 -12.69 -8.51 14.47
N ARG A 165 -13.12 -7.99 13.32
CA ARG A 165 -12.22 -7.32 12.36
C ARG A 165 -12.05 -5.85 12.74
N ILE A 166 -10.86 -5.30 12.42
CA ILE A 166 -10.60 -3.85 12.53
C ILE A 166 -11.53 -3.04 11.61
N TYR A 167 -11.90 -3.64 10.47
CA TYR A 167 -12.85 -3.05 9.53
C TYR A 167 -13.82 -4.10 8.98
N ASN A 168 -15.11 -3.92 9.23
CA ASN A 168 -16.17 -4.78 8.74
C ASN A 168 -16.71 -4.27 7.38
N GLY A 169 -15.97 -4.50 6.32
CA GLY A 169 -16.38 -4.07 4.98
C GLY A 169 -15.45 -4.56 3.88
N LYS A 170 -15.80 -4.24 2.64
CA LYS A 170 -14.96 -4.52 1.48
C LYS A 170 -13.89 -3.45 1.33
N SER A 171 -12.76 -3.80 0.71
CA SER A 171 -11.66 -2.85 0.48
C SER A 171 -12.05 -1.66 -0.41
N GLU A 172 -13.01 -1.85 -1.30
CA GLU A 172 -13.57 -0.78 -2.14
C GLU A 172 -14.30 0.26 -1.28
N ASN A 173 -15.09 -0.18 -0.30
CA ASN A 173 -15.78 0.70 0.64
C ASN A 173 -14.77 1.46 1.52
N LEU A 174 -13.78 0.76 2.07
CA LEU A 174 -12.70 1.42 2.82
C LEU A 174 -12.00 2.50 2.00
N SER A 175 -11.73 2.21 0.72
CA SER A 175 -11.10 3.17 -0.20
C SER A 175 -12.03 4.35 -0.53
N ALA A 176 -13.35 4.12 -0.60
CA ALA A 176 -14.34 5.16 -0.79
C ALA A 176 -14.48 6.05 0.46
N ASP A 177 -14.61 5.44 1.64
CA ASP A 177 -14.68 6.14 2.93
C ASP A 177 -13.46 7.04 3.15
N TYR A 178 -12.26 6.50 2.87
CA TYR A 178 -11.03 7.28 2.94
C TYR A 178 -11.02 8.45 1.94
N ARG A 179 -11.49 8.24 0.72
CA ARG A 179 -11.55 9.31 -0.30
C ARG A 179 -12.49 10.44 0.12
N HIS A 180 -13.67 10.11 0.64
CA HIS A 180 -14.60 11.09 1.17
C HIS A 180 -14.01 11.86 2.34
N TYR A 181 -13.42 11.15 3.30
CA TYR A 181 -12.73 11.74 4.43
C TYR A 181 -11.62 12.70 3.99
N ARG A 182 -10.69 12.23 3.16
CA ARG A 182 -9.55 12.99 2.64
C ARG A 182 -9.99 14.26 1.88
N ASN A 183 -10.99 14.14 1.00
CA ASN A 183 -11.48 15.28 0.22
C ASN A 183 -12.11 16.34 1.14
N ARG A 184 -12.89 15.92 2.14
CA ARG A 184 -13.44 16.82 3.15
C ARG A 184 -12.34 17.59 3.89
N VAL A 185 -11.32 16.89 4.40
CA VAL A 185 -10.19 17.52 5.10
C VAL A 185 -9.42 18.46 4.16
N ALA A 186 -9.20 18.07 2.90
CA ALA A 186 -8.53 18.91 1.91
C ALA A 186 -9.29 20.23 1.64
N GLU A 187 -10.60 20.20 1.67
CA GLU A 187 -11.46 21.39 1.49
C GLU A 187 -11.51 22.23 2.77
N GLU A 188 -11.71 21.59 3.91
CA GLU A 188 -11.78 22.24 5.22
C GLU A 188 -10.52 23.05 5.56
N TYR A 189 -9.34 22.53 5.21
CA TYR A 189 -8.05 23.15 5.51
C TYR A 189 -7.38 23.81 4.30
N ASN A 190 -8.09 23.91 3.15
CA ASN A 190 -7.57 24.46 1.89
C ASN A 190 -6.21 23.86 1.46
N MET A 191 -6.09 22.52 1.56
CA MET A 191 -4.90 21.73 1.23
C MET A 191 -5.18 20.78 0.04
N PRO A 192 -5.20 21.27 -1.21
CA PRO A 192 -5.56 20.47 -2.39
C PRO A 192 -4.61 19.30 -2.65
N GLU A 193 -3.35 19.38 -2.19
CA GLU A 193 -2.36 18.31 -2.29
C GLU A 193 -2.79 17.03 -1.56
N LEU A 194 -3.58 17.13 -0.50
CA LEU A 194 -4.13 15.96 0.20
C LEU A 194 -4.99 15.10 -0.72
N LYS A 195 -5.69 15.70 -1.70
CA LYS A 195 -6.54 14.97 -2.66
C LYS A 195 -5.75 13.98 -3.53
N GLN A 196 -4.45 14.16 -3.64
CA GLN A 196 -3.57 13.26 -4.40
C GLN A 196 -3.18 12.00 -3.62
N ILE A 197 -3.25 12.02 -2.29
CA ILE A 197 -2.83 10.90 -1.44
C ILE A 197 -3.90 9.80 -1.46
N GLN A 198 -3.58 8.64 -2.00
CA GLN A 198 -4.47 7.47 -1.96
C GLN A 198 -4.15 6.61 -0.74
N LEU A 199 -5.12 5.81 -0.30
CA LEU A 199 -4.91 4.87 0.81
C LEU A 199 -3.74 3.91 0.54
N TYR A 200 -3.51 3.57 -0.73
CA TYR A 200 -2.39 2.72 -1.15
C TYR A 200 -1.02 3.42 -1.04
N ASP A 201 -1.00 4.75 -0.97
CA ASP A 201 0.26 5.50 -0.87
C ASP A 201 0.89 5.42 0.52
N PHE A 202 0.14 5.04 1.56
CA PHE A 202 0.69 4.69 2.87
C PHE A 202 1.70 3.53 2.78
N ARG A 203 1.43 2.56 1.90
CA ARG A 203 2.37 1.47 1.62
C ARG A 203 3.62 1.95 0.88
N ARG A 204 3.46 2.88 -0.06
CA ARG A 204 4.62 3.50 -0.75
C ARG A 204 5.46 4.30 0.22
N PHE A 205 4.82 5.09 1.07
CA PHE A 205 5.48 5.84 2.13
C PHE A 205 6.30 4.90 3.03
N LYS A 206 5.68 3.84 3.57
CA LYS A 206 6.39 2.86 4.42
C LYS A 206 7.57 2.24 3.70
N ALA A 207 7.39 1.80 2.45
CA ALA A 207 8.46 1.22 1.65
C ALA A 207 9.63 2.17 1.43
N SER A 208 9.34 3.42 1.03
CA SER A 208 10.37 4.44 0.79
C SER A 208 11.09 4.80 2.07
N LYS A 209 10.36 5.06 3.17
CA LYS A 209 10.93 5.39 4.47
C LYS A 209 11.87 4.29 4.96
N GLU A 210 11.42 3.05 4.98
CA GLU A 210 12.23 1.92 5.47
C GLU A 210 13.47 1.66 4.59
N TYR A 211 13.35 1.87 3.29
CA TYR A 211 14.50 1.76 2.39
C TYR A 211 15.54 2.84 2.68
N HIS A 212 15.13 4.10 2.81
CA HIS A 212 16.05 5.21 3.10
C HIS A 212 16.67 5.10 4.50
N LEU A 213 15.96 4.53 5.47
CA LEU A 213 16.51 4.27 6.81
C LEU A 213 17.51 3.11 6.84
N SER A 214 17.21 2.02 6.13
CA SER A 214 17.99 0.78 6.22
C SER A 214 19.01 0.57 5.09
N GLY A 215 18.78 1.17 3.92
CA GLY A 215 19.53 0.88 2.68
C GLY A 215 19.27 -0.53 2.12
N LYS A 216 18.43 -1.35 2.77
CA LYS A 216 18.33 -2.79 2.52
C LYS A 216 17.04 -3.12 1.75
N LEU A 217 17.14 -3.30 0.43
CA LEU A 217 16.00 -3.66 -0.43
C LEU A 217 15.33 -4.98 -0.02
N LEU A 218 16.12 -5.98 0.37
CA LEU A 218 15.60 -7.29 0.78
C LEU A 218 14.79 -7.20 2.08
N TYR A 219 15.20 -6.36 3.03
CA TYR A 219 14.44 -6.08 4.22
C TYR A 219 13.07 -5.48 3.89
N VAL A 220 13.05 -4.45 3.03
CA VAL A 220 11.78 -3.82 2.60
C VAL A 220 10.90 -4.81 1.82
N LYS A 221 11.49 -5.69 1.01
CA LYS A 221 10.78 -6.76 0.33
C LYS A 221 10.06 -7.68 1.33
N GLN A 222 10.75 -8.12 2.38
CA GLN A 222 10.19 -8.97 3.45
C GLN A 222 9.09 -8.22 4.22
N LEU A 223 9.35 -6.99 4.64
CA LEU A 223 8.41 -6.12 5.33
C LEU A 223 7.09 -5.97 4.56
N LEU A 224 7.15 -5.88 3.24
CA LEU A 224 5.98 -5.74 2.37
C LEU A 224 5.39 -7.08 1.93
N GLY A 225 6.07 -8.20 2.17
CA GLY A 225 5.66 -9.53 1.73
C GLY A 225 5.69 -9.71 0.21
N HIS A 226 6.59 -9.02 -0.50
CA HIS A 226 6.73 -9.19 -1.94
C HIS A 226 7.53 -10.47 -2.26
N LYS A 227 7.08 -11.22 -3.27
CA LYS A 227 7.84 -12.37 -3.78
C LYS A 227 9.04 -11.97 -4.63
N ASP A 228 8.93 -10.83 -5.34
CA ASP A 228 9.94 -10.32 -6.27
C ASP A 228 10.43 -8.94 -5.84
N THR A 229 11.73 -8.71 -5.90
CA THR A 229 12.38 -7.40 -5.62
C THR A 229 11.93 -6.31 -6.59
N ARG A 230 11.73 -6.64 -7.88
CA ARG A 230 11.20 -5.70 -8.90
C ARG A 230 9.90 -5.04 -8.47
N THR A 231 9.06 -5.78 -7.73
CA THR A 231 7.83 -5.22 -7.17
C THR A 231 8.16 -4.19 -6.07
N THR A 232 9.17 -4.44 -5.25
CA THR A 232 9.60 -3.53 -4.18
C THR A 232 10.19 -2.25 -4.75
N GLU A 233 11.04 -2.33 -5.77
CA GLU A 233 11.67 -1.19 -6.44
C GLU A 233 10.65 -0.17 -6.97
N ARG A 234 9.48 -0.62 -7.43
CA ARG A 234 8.40 0.26 -7.89
C ARG A 234 7.82 1.14 -6.78
N TYR A 235 7.95 0.72 -5.52
CA TYR A 235 7.46 1.48 -4.36
C TYR A 235 8.48 2.44 -3.81
N ILE A 236 9.77 2.17 -4.04
CA ILE A 236 10.84 3.04 -3.60
C ILE A 236 10.88 4.24 -4.53
N SER A 237 10.60 5.39 -4.01
CA SER A 237 10.73 6.67 -4.69
C SER A 237 11.80 7.51 -3.99
N LEU A 238 12.23 8.58 -4.63
CA LEU A 238 13.01 9.59 -3.94
C LEU A 238 12.20 10.03 -2.72
N TYR A 239 12.71 9.73 -1.56
CA TYR A 239 12.21 10.21 -0.29
C TYR A 239 12.91 11.55 -0.08
N ASP A 240 12.17 12.56 0.30
CA ASP A 240 12.76 13.86 0.59
C ASP A 240 13.58 13.73 1.88
N GLU A 241 14.90 13.55 1.75
CA GLU A 241 15.80 13.37 2.89
C GLU A 241 15.78 14.58 3.85
N GLN A 242 15.33 15.73 3.36
CA GLN A 242 15.17 16.94 4.17
C GLN A 242 14.11 16.78 5.28
N ASN A 243 13.25 15.75 5.19
CA ASN A 243 12.21 15.47 6.18
C ASN A 243 12.59 14.40 7.19
N ILE A 244 13.78 13.82 7.12
CA ILE A 244 14.32 13.02 8.23
C ILE A 244 15.08 13.99 9.13
N THR A 245 14.43 14.44 10.18
CA THR A 245 15.13 15.17 11.24
C THR A 245 16.06 14.16 11.92
N TRP A 246 17.34 14.29 11.66
CA TRP A 246 18.36 13.49 12.32
C TRP A 246 18.78 14.16 13.62
N ILE A 247 18.72 13.42 14.71
CA ILE A 247 19.28 13.86 15.98
C ILE A 247 20.73 13.35 16.02
N PRO A 248 21.72 14.24 16.07
CA PRO A 248 23.11 13.83 16.28
C PRO A 248 23.28 13.30 17.72
N VAL A 249 23.98 12.19 17.86
CA VAL A 249 24.35 11.63 19.15
C VAL A 249 25.86 11.43 19.14
N ILE A 250 26.52 11.92 20.17
CA ILE A 250 27.97 11.79 20.35
C ILE A 250 28.16 10.79 21.51
N ALA A 251 28.97 9.78 21.29
CA ALA A 251 29.37 8.82 22.30
C ALA A 251 30.89 8.91 22.52
N GLU A 252 31.30 9.07 23.75
CA GLU A 252 32.70 9.20 24.16
C GLU A 252 33.17 7.96 24.95
N THR A 253 32.21 7.19 25.49
CA THR A 253 32.48 5.98 26.28
C THR A 253 31.93 4.73 25.61
N ASP A 254 32.49 3.58 25.92
CA ASP A 254 32.02 2.29 25.45
C ASP A 254 30.57 2.00 25.87
N GLU A 255 30.15 2.49 27.03
CA GLU A 255 28.79 2.34 27.52
C GLU A 255 27.79 3.16 26.68
N GLU A 256 28.15 4.40 26.32
CA GLU A 256 27.35 5.22 25.43
C GLU A 256 27.29 4.65 24.02
N ILE A 257 28.39 4.09 23.52
CA ILE A 257 28.43 3.39 22.23
C ILE A 257 27.48 2.19 22.25
N LYS A 258 27.53 1.36 23.31
CA LYS A 258 26.63 0.23 23.51
C LYS A 258 25.16 0.68 23.51
N LYS A 259 24.87 1.77 24.21
CA LYS A 259 23.52 2.35 24.25
C LYS A 259 23.06 2.82 22.88
N CYS A 260 23.92 3.50 22.12
CA CYS A 260 23.61 3.91 20.75
C CYS A 260 23.32 2.71 19.83
N ILE A 261 24.06 1.61 20.00
CA ILE A 261 23.82 0.37 19.25
C ILE A 261 22.47 -0.26 19.66
N GLN A 262 22.14 -0.28 20.96
CA GLN A 262 20.84 -0.78 21.45
C GLN A 262 19.66 0.07 20.96
N ASP A 263 19.88 1.39 20.82
CA ASP A 263 18.88 2.35 20.31
C ASP A 263 18.82 2.41 18.77
N ASP A 264 19.46 1.46 18.06
CA ASP A 264 19.55 1.40 16.59
C ASP A 264 20.07 2.69 15.93
N CYS A 265 20.99 3.41 16.63
CA CYS A 265 21.62 4.60 16.07
C CYS A 265 22.54 4.25 14.89
N ILE A 266 22.55 5.09 13.87
CA ILE A 266 23.39 4.90 12.68
C ILE A 266 24.75 5.53 12.94
N LEU A 267 25.83 4.78 12.84
CA LEU A 267 27.20 5.28 12.92
C LEU A 267 27.47 6.24 11.72
N VAL A 268 27.98 7.41 12.00
CA VAL A 268 28.38 8.42 11.00
C VAL A 268 29.88 8.40 10.77
N CYS A 269 30.66 8.63 11.83
CA CYS A 269 32.12 8.61 11.78
C CYS A 269 32.71 8.48 13.18
N GLN A 270 34.04 8.29 13.23
CA GLN A 270 34.82 8.40 14.45
C GLN A 270 35.90 9.47 14.23
N ALA A 271 36.01 10.42 15.15
CA ALA A 271 37.02 11.49 15.10
C ALA A 271 37.36 11.97 16.51
N ASN A 272 38.62 12.26 16.73
CA ASN A 272 39.13 12.84 17.99
C ASN A 272 38.72 12.06 19.27
N GLY A 273 38.71 10.72 19.20
CA GLY A 273 38.33 9.87 20.31
C GLY A 273 36.82 9.80 20.58
N LYS A 274 36.00 10.45 19.73
CA LYS A 274 34.52 10.43 19.83
C LYS A 274 33.91 9.65 18.68
N THR A 275 32.80 8.97 18.97
CA THR A 275 32.01 8.28 17.97
C THR A 275 30.71 9.05 17.72
N PHE A 276 30.48 9.42 16.48
CA PHE A 276 29.32 10.19 16.06
C PHE A 276 28.27 9.26 15.45
N PHE A 277 27.12 9.30 16.03
CA PHE A 277 25.92 8.61 15.54
C PHE A 277 24.85 9.60 15.12
N LYS A 278 23.88 9.13 14.35
CA LYS A 278 22.62 9.83 14.07
C LYS A 278 21.46 8.89 14.30
N LYS A 279 20.36 9.39 14.82
CA LYS A 279 19.09 8.67 14.89
C LYS A 279 17.93 9.52 14.33
N PRO A 280 16.90 8.90 13.73
CA PRO A 280 15.73 9.67 13.33
C PRO A 280 15.02 10.21 14.57
N ALA A 281 14.49 11.45 14.46
CA ALA A 281 13.73 12.12 15.51
C ALA A 281 12.42 11.41 15.82
#